data_1620341f315b61d37a7d524fb16b2984
#
_entry.id   1620341f315b61d37a7d524fb16b2984
#
_cell.length_a   1.000
_cell.length_b   1.000
_cell.length_c   1.000
_cell.angle_alpha   90.00
_cell.angle_beta   90.00
_cell.angle_gamma   90.00
#
_symmetry.space_group_name_H-M   'P 1'
#
loop_
_entity.id
_entity.type
_entity.pdbx_description
1 polymer ?
#
loop_
_entity_poly.entity_id
_entity_poly.type
_entity_poly.pdbx_seq_one_letter_code
_entity_poly.pdbx_strand_id
1 'polypeptide(L)'
;MKAPQSVYFVSLGCPKNLVDSQIMLGKLEKGRFEISRDPAKADVIIVNTCSFIEASKEESIDTLLDLAEQKNSGRCKVLVATGCLVQRYVDALQKELPEIDLFLGTGQYHRITEALDALERGVSEGDPMVKRTYVDQPAFIHSETDERRLTGPAYSAFLKISEGCNRRCAFCIITKL
;
A
#
# COMPACT_ATOMS: atom_id res chain seq x y z
N MET A 1 9.00 -21.19 -14.20
CA MET A 1 8.21 -20.45 -13.19
C MET A 1 9.18 -19.66 -12.34
N LYS A 2 8.99 -18.33 -12.18
CA LYS A 2 9.80 -17.54 -11.24
C LYS A 2 9.49 -18.01 -9.81
N ALA A 3 10.49 -18.01 -8.93
CA ALA A 3 10.30 -18.30 -7.51
C ALA A 3 9.32 -17.27 -6.90
N PRO A 4 8.50 -17.67 -5.91
CA PRO A 4 7.61 -16.74 -5.23
C PRO A 4 8.44 -15.63 -4.57
N GLN A 5 7.94 -14.40 -4.67
CA GLN A 5 8.55 -13.26 -3.98
C GLN A 5 7.97 -13.12 -2.58
N SER A 6 8.83 -12.83 -1.62
CA SER A 6 8.46 -12.64 -0.22
C SER A 6 8.02 -11.20 0.02
N VAL A 7 6.82 -11.01 0.62
CA VAL A 7 6.24 -9.69 0.92
C VAL A 7 6.08 -9.49 2.42
N TYR A 8 6.62 -8.41 2.95
CA TYR A 8 6.31 -7.91 4.28
C TYR A 8 5.29 -6.77 4.18
N PHE A 9 4.25 -6.82 5.00
CA PHE A 9 3.14 -5.88 4.92
C PHE A 9 2.87 -5.19 6.25
N VAL A 10 2.85 -3.85 6.25
CA VAL A 10 2.46 -3.01 7.39
C VAL A 10 1.16 -2.29 7.07
N SER A 11 0.20 -2.37 7.98
CA SER A 11 -1.07 -1.66 7.89
C SER A 11 -1.19 -0.65 9.01
N LEU A 12 -1.13 0.62 8.67
CA LEU A 12 -1.31 1.73 9.60
C LEU A 12 -2.70 2.34 9.47
N GLY A 13 -3.14 3.05 10.51
CA GLY A 13 -4.34 3.88 10.46
C GLY A 13 -5.63 3.19 10.87
N CYS A 14 -6.72 3.52 10.18
CA CYS A 14 -8.08 3.23 10.62
C CYS A 14 -8.64 1.89 10.09
N PRO A 15 -9.84 1.44 10.56
CA PRO A 15 -10.49 0.25 10.03
C PRO A 15 -10.73 0.23 8.52
N LYS A 16 -10.90 1.38 7.86
CA LYS A 16 -11.00 1.43 6.38
C LYS A 16 -9.70 0.99 5.73
N ASN A 17 -8.57 1.54 6.19
CA ASN A 17 -7.24 1.14 5.73
C ASN A 17 -6.98 -0.35 5.98
N LEU A 18 -7.45 -0.88 7.13
CA LEU A 18 -7.31 -2.30 7.43
C LEU A 18 -8.05 -3.18 6.41
N VAL A 19 -9.27 -2.80 6.00
CA VAL A 19 -10.00 -3.54 4.96
C VAL A 19 -9.24 -3.52 3.64
N ASP A 20 -8.70 -2.37 3.24
CA ASP A 20 -7.91 -2.24 2.01
C ASP A 20 -6.63 -3.11 2.09
N SER A 21 -5.97 -3.13 3.26
CA SER A 21 -4.82 -4.00 3.53
C SER A 21 -5.17 -5.49 3.39
N GLN A 22 -6.32 -5.90 3.92
CA GLN A 22 -6.79 -7.29 3.86
C GLN A 22 -7.10 -7.73 2.42
N ILE A 23 -7.61 -6.82 1.58
CA ILE A 23 -7.84 -7.09 0.16
C ILE A 23 -6.50 -7.19 -0.59
N MET A 24 -5.56 -6.26 -0.33
CA MET A 24 -4.22 -6.36 -0.91
C MET A 24 -3.54 -7.68 -0.54
N LEU A 25 -3.59 -8.07 0.73
CA LEU A 25 -3.03 -9.35 1.20
C LEU A 25 -3.68 -10.55 0.51
N GLY A 26 -5.01 -10.57 0.35
CA GLY A 26 -5.71 -11.65 -0.36
C GLY A 26 -5.27 -11.76 -1.83
N LYS A 27 -5.15 -10.62 -2.52
CA LYS A 27 -4.67 -10.58 -3.91
C LYS A 27 -3.21 -11.04 -4.05
N LEU A 28 -2.36 -10.64 -3.12
CA LEU A 28 -0.94 -11.05 -3.10
C LEU A 28 -0.80 -12.56 -2.89
N GLU A 29 -1.54 -13.15 -1.94
CA GLU A 29 -1.51 -14.61 -1.67
C GLU A 29 -2.05 -15.44 -2.83
N LYS A 30 -3.11 -14.97 -3.50
CA LYS A 30 -3.64 -15.64 -4.70
C LYS A 30 -2.66 -15.55 -5.87
N GLY A 31 -1.82 -14.54 -5.88
CA GLY A 31 -0.75 -14.35 -6.86
C GLY A 31 0.47 -15.22 -6.57
N ARG A 32 1.64 -14.67 -6.84
CA ARG A 32 2.95 -15.35 -6.68
C ARG A 32 3.72 -14.91 -5.43
N PHE A 33 3.04 -14.30 -4.46
CA PHE A 33 3.68 -13.70 -3.31
C PHE A 33 3.46 -14.54 -2.04
N GLU A 34 4.49 -14.64 -1.22
CA GLU A 34 4.44 -15.27 0.10
C GLU A 34 4.54 -14.18 1.18
N ILE A 35 3.63 -14.19 2.15
CA ILE A 35 3.63 -13.17 3.20
C ILE A 35 4.67 -13.52 4.26
N SER A 36 5.68 -12.65 4.37
CA SER A 36 6.72 -12.73 5.40
C SER A 36 6.29 -12.06 6.70
N ARG A 37 6.81 -12.57 7.82
CA ARG A 37 6.70 -11.91 9.14
C ARG A 37 7.95 -11.13 9.52
N ASP A 38 9.00 -11.22 8.71
CA ASP A 38 10.30 -10.62 8.96
C ASP A 38 10.65 -9.67 7.81
N PRO A 39 10.75 -8.35 8.04
CA PRO A 39 11.06 -7.39 6.99
C PRO A 39 12.44 -7.63 6.36
N ALA A 40 13.42 -8.15 7.12
CA ALA A 40 14.76 -8.40 6.61
C ALA A 40 14.81 -9.53 5.56
N LYS A 41 13.77 -10.39 5.52
CA LYS A 41 13.66 -11.52 4.58
C LYS A 41 12.71 -11.23 3.41
N ALA A 42 12.10 -10.04 3.38
CA ALA A 42 11.14 -9.69 2.34
C ALA A 42 11.83 -9.13 1.10
N ASP A 43 11.43 -9.59 -0.09
CA ASP A 43 11.85 -9.00 -1.36
C ASP A 43 11.06 -7.72 -1.67
N VAL A 44 9.81 -7.65 -1.19
CA VAL A 44 8.91 -6.50 -1.33
C VAL A 44 8.40 -6.08 0.05
N ILE A 45 8.43 -4.80 0.35
CA ILE A 45 7.86 -4.23 1.56
C ILE A 45 6.72 -3.28 1.16
N ILE A 46 5.55 -3.45 1.76
CA ILE A 46 4.37 -2.62 1.50
C ILE A 46 3.92 -1.96 2.80
N VAL A 47 3.78 -0.63 2.77
CA VAL A 47 3.26 0.16 3.90
C VAL A 47 1.96 0.84 3.48
N ASN A 48 0.84 0.41 4.07
CA ASN A 48 -0.43 1.10 3.92
C ASN A 48 -0.51 2.22 4.97
N THR A 49 -0.40 3.45 4.50
CA THR A 49 -0.16 4.66 5.29
C THR A 49 -1.43 5.40 5.68
N CYS A 50 -1.35 6.17 6.74
CA CYS A 50 -2.40 7.05 7.23
C CYS A 50 -1.99 8.53 7.15
N SER A 51 -2.98 9.43 6.98
CA SER A 51 -2.75 10.87 7.01
C SER A 51 -3.87 11.64 7.71
N PHE A 52 -4.61 10.96 8.61
CA PHE A 52 -5.79 11.54 9.23
C PHE A 52 -5.45 12.67 10.22
N ILE A 53 -4.50 12.42 11.11
CA ILE A 53 -3.97 13.39 12.07
C ILE A 53 -2.44 13.50 11.89
N GLU A 54 -1.83 14.54 12.49
CA GLU A 54 -0.38 14.78 12.36
C GLU A 54 0.43 13.57 12.85
N ALA A 55 0.15 13.08 14.05
CA ALA A 55 0.82 11.90 14.60
C ALA A 55 0.75 10.66 13.68
N SER A 56 -0.36 10.47 12.94
CA SER A 56 -0.47 9.36 11.98
C SER A 56 0.37 9.58 10.72
N LYS A 57 0.63 10.83 10.35
CA LYS A 57 1.55 11.17 9.25
C LYS A 57 2.99 10.90 9.66
N GLU A 58 3.37 11.36 10.86
CA GLU A 58 4.69 11.12 11.44
C GLU A 58 4.96 9.61 11.53
N GLU A 59 4.05 8.83 12.16
CA GLU A 59 4.14 7.36 12.22
C GLU A 59 4.33 6.73 10.83
N SER A 60 3.58 7.21 9.84
CA SER A 60 3.66 6.66 8.47
C SER A 60 5.01 6.98 7.81
N ILE A 61 5.53 8.18 8.00
CA ILE A 61 6.83 8.60 7.44
C ILE A 61 7.95 7.85 8.14
N ASP A 62 7.95 7.80 9.47
CA ASP A 62 8.97 7.10 10.26
C ASP A 62 9.00 5.60 9.89
N THR A 63 7.83 4.96 9.78
CA THR A 63 7.73 3.57 9.34
C THR A 63 8.32 3.36 7.93
N LEU A 64 8.06 4.27 6.99
CA LEU A 64 8.62 4.20 5.64
C LEU A 64 10.14 4.34 5.65
N LEU A 65 10.68 5.28 6.44
CA LEU A 65 12.13 5.50 6.57
C LEU A 65 12.81 4.28 7.21
N ASP A 66 12.28 3.78 8.33
CA ASP A 66 12.81 2.59 9.01
C ASP A 66 12.84 1.36 8.09
N LEU A 67 11.79 1.17 7.31
CA LEU A 67 11.70 0.04 6.40
C LEU A 67 12.51 0.24 5.11
N ALA A 68 12.79 1.48 4.71
CA ALA A 68 13.70 1.76 3.60
C ALA A 68 15.11 1.25 3.86
N GLU A 69 15.56 1.23 5.14
CA GLU A 69 16.85 0.65 5.54
C GLU A 69 16.98 -0.83 5.16
N GLN A 70 15.88 -1.56 4.95
CA GLN A 70 15.91 -2.95 4.50
C GLN A 70 16.41 -3.11 3.05
N LYS A 71 16.48 -2.03 2.28
CA LYS A 71 17.14 -2.01 0.97
C LYS A 71 18.66 -2.16 1.09
N ASN A 72 19.23 -1.67 2.18
CA ASN A 72 20.67 -1.70 2.43
C ASN A 72 21.06 -2.90 3.32
N SER A 73 20.29 -3.17 4.37
CA SER A 73 20.60 -4.16 5.41
C SER A 73 19.91 -5.50 5.22
N GLY A 74 18.80 -5.53 4.46
CA GLY A 74 17.97 -6.72 4.23
C GLY A 74 17.96 -7.19 2.78
N ARG A 75 16.84 -7.80 2.39
CA ARG A 75 16.61 -8.32 1.02
C ARG A 75 15.67 -7.44 0.19
N CYS A 76 15.18 -6.34 0.73
CA CYS A 76 14.17 -5.51 0.08
C CYS A 76 14.66 -4.93 -1.25
N LYS A 77 13.95 -5.25 -2.31
CA LYS A 77 14.20 -4.73 -3.67
C LYS A 77 13.19 -3.66 -4.06
N VAL A 78 11.97 -3.76 -3.49
CA VAL A 78 10.87 -2.87 -3.80
C VAL A 78 10.18 -2.42 -2.52
N LEU A 79 10.18 -1.12 -2.28
CA LEU A 79 9.43 -0.46 -1.21
C LEU A 79 8.20 0.21 -1.81
N VAL A 80 7.03 -0.15 -1.31
CA VAL A 80 5.73 0.36 -1.77
C VAL A 80 5.08 1.19 -0.67
N ALA A 81 4.70 2.42 -0.99
CA ALA A 81 3.81 3.21 -0.16
C ALA A 81 2.40 3.21 -0.76
N THR A 82 1.39 3.02 0.07
CA THR A 82 -0.02 3.09 -0.33
C THR A 82 -0.87 3.79 0.72
N GLY A 83 -2.12 4.10 0.39
CA GLY A 83 -3.09 4.64 1.34
C GLY A 83 -3.23 6.16 1.35
N CYS A 84 -3.76 6.68 2.47
CA CYS A 84 -4.19 8.08 2.57
C CYS A 84 -3.04 9.10 2.47
N LEU A 85 -1.85 8.78 2.98
CA LEU A 85 -0.71 9.69 2.89
C LEU A 85 -0.28 9.85 1.42
N VAL A 86 -0.19 8.73 0.69
CA VAL A 86 0.13 8.75 -0.74
C VAL A 86 -0.93 9.50 -1.54
N GLN A 87 -2.23 9.24 -1.28
CA GLN A 87 -3.32 9.92 -1.98
C GLN A 87 -3.21 11.44 -1.91
N ARG A 88 -2.71 11.97 -0.78
CA ARG A 88 -2.68 13.42 -0.53
C ARG A 88 -1.35 14.09 -0.88
N TYR A 89 -0.26 13.39 -0.74
CA TYR A 89 1.08 13.99 -0.72
C TYR A 89 2.06 13.29 -1.66
N VAL A 90 1.57 12.62 -2.72
CA VAL A 90 2.42 11.82 -3.60
C VAL A 90 3.59 12.60 -4.17
N ASP A 91 3.39 13.85 -4.61
CA ASP A 91 4.45 14.68 -5.19
C ASP A 91 5.55 15.00 -4.17
N ALA A 92 5.16 15.31 -2.93
CA ALA A 92 6.11 15.55 -1.85
C ALA A 92 6.85 14.26 -1.46
N LEU A 93 6.14 13.14 -1.35
CA LEU A 93 6.75 11.84 -1.05
C LEU A 93 7.76 11.40 -2.12
N GLN A 94 7.44 11.58 -3.39
CA GLN A 94 8.36 11.25 -4.48
C GLN A 94 9.66 12.06 -4.44
N LYS A 95 9.55 13.32 -4.01
CA LYS A 95 10.69 14.21 -3.93
C LYS A 95 11.56 13.96 -2.70
N GLU A 96 10.91 13.76 -1.54
CA GLU A 96 11.61 13.70 -0.24
C GLU A 96 11.98 12.26 0.16
N LEU A 97 11.33 11.24 -0.41
CA LEU A 97 11.55 9.82 -0.12
C LEU A 97 11.82 9.02 -1.42
N PRO A 98 12.96 9.26 -2.08
CA PRO A 98 13.30 8.60 -3.36
C PRO A 98 13.52 7.08 -3.22
N GLU A 99 13.63 6.56 -2.00
CA GLU A 99 13.74 5.14 -1.70
C GLU A 99 12.46 4.37 -2.00
N ILE A 100 11.31 5.05 -2.11
CA ILE A 100 10.04 4.42 -2.44
C ILE A 100 9.95 4.18 -3.94
N ASP A 101 9.75 2.93 -4.34
CA ASP A 101 9.73 2.51 -5.74
C ASP A 101 8.34 2.60 -6.37
N LEU A 102 7.27 2.47 -5.56
CA LEU A 102 5.91 2.38 -6.05
C LEU A 102 4.93 3.09 -5.11
N PHE A 103 4.05 3.90 -5.69
CA PHE A 103 3.03 4.68 -4.97
C PHE A 103 1.63 4.31 -5.44
N LEU A 104 0.75 3.90 -4.51
CA LEU A 104 -0.67 3.66 -4.78
C LEU A 104 -1.56 4.50 -3.87
N GLY A 105 -2.47 5.28 -4.46
CA GLY A 105 -3.49 6.01 -3.71
C GLY A 105 -4.58 5.08 -3.14
N THR A 106 -5.47 5.65 -2.32
CA THR A 106 -6.55 4.91 -1.64
C THR A 106 -7.51 4.22 -2.59
N GLY A 107 -7.70 4.71 -3.82
CA GLY A 107 -8.54 4.08 -4.84
C GLY A 107 -7.86 3.00 -5.66
N GLN A 108 -6.56 2.78 -5.47
CA GLN A 108 -5.75 1.91 -6.35
C GLN A 108 -5.23 0.63 -5.67
N TYR A 109 -5.58 0.38 -4.41
CA TYR A 109 -5.11 -0.78 -3.65
C TYR A 109 -5.45 -2.12 -4.30
N HIS A 110 -6.54 -2.20 -5.05
CA HIS A 110 -6.96 -3.39 -5.77
C HIS A 110 -6.01 -3.77 -6.93
N ARG A 111 -5.17 -2.84 -7.36
CA ARG A 111 -4.19 -3.02 -8.46
C ARG A 111 -2.80 -3.40 -7.98
N ILE A 112 -2.63 -3.74 -6.69
CA ILE A 112 -1.30 -3.98 -6.10
C ILE A 112 -0.47 -5.01 -6.88
N THR A 113 -1.05 -6.14 -7.27
CA THR A 113 -0.35 -7.19 -8.03
C THR A 113 0.00 -6.74 -9.44
N GLU A 114 -0.94 -6.08 -10.14
CA GLU A 114 -0.71 -5.50 -11.47
C GLU A 114 0.44 -4.47 -11.45
N ALA A 115 0.43 -3.58 -10.45
CA ALA A 115 1.42 -2.53 -10.31
C ALA A 115 2.82 -3.08 -10.02
N LEU A 116 2.92 -4.11 -9.16
CA LEU A 116 4.18 -4.80 -8.88
C LEU A 116 4.70 -5.53 -10.12
N ASP A 117 3.84 -6.22 -10.86
CA ASP A 117 4.22 -6.93 -12.08
C ASP A 117 4.66 -5.96 -13.19
N ALA A 118 4.01 -4.81 -13.30
CA ALA A 118 4.38 -3.77 -14.25
C ALA A 118 5.74 -3.15 -13.91
N LEU A 119 5.96 -2.86 -12.63
CA LEU A 119 7.25 -2.34 -12.15
C LEU A 119 8.38 -3.34 -12.41
N GLU A 120 8.19 -4.61 -12.09
CA GLU A 120 9.21 -5.65 -12.31
C GLU A 120 9.55 -5.80 -13.79
N ARG A 121 8.56 -5.81 -14.68
CA ARG A 121 8.78 -5.87 -16.13
C ARG A 121 9.55 -4.66 -16.63
N GLY A 122 9.09 -3.47 -16.30
CA GLY A 122 9.74 -2.24 -16.76
C GLY A 122 11.18 -2.10 -16.28
N VAL A 123 11.47 -2.46 -15.02
CA VAL A 123 12.84 -2.48 -14.50
C VAL A 123 13.70 -3.53 -15.22
N SER A 124 13.15 -4.73 -15.48
CA SER A 124 13.87 -5.81 -16.19
C SER A 124 14.17 -5.47 -17.65
N GLU A 125 13.30 -4.70 -18.28
CA GLU A 125 13.43 -4.25 -19.68
C GLU A 125 14.24 -2.94 -19.79
N GLY A 126 14.60 -2.32 -18.64
CA GLY A 126 15.34 -1.07 -18.61
C GLY A 126 14.49 0.13 -19.07
N ASP A 127 13.16 0.05 -18.91
CA ASP A 127 12.25 1.13 -19.31
C ASP A 127 12.37 2.33 -18.36
N PRO A 128 12.89 3.48 -18.79
CA PRO A 128 13.00 4.67 -17.98
C PRO A 128 11.65 5.30 -17.63
N MET A 129 10.59 4.95 -18.37
CA MET A 129 9.24 5.48 -18.21
C MET A 129 8.32 4.52 -17.46
N VAL A 130 8.86 3.50 -16.78
CA VAL A 130 8.04 2.56 -16.02
C VAL A 130 7.16 3.29 -15.02
N LYS A 131 5.86 2.99 -15.06
CA LYS A 131 4.87 3.65 -14.21
C LYS A 131 5.07 3.25 -12.75
N ARG A 132 5.43 4.23 -11.92
CA ARG A 132 5.66 4.07 -10.47
C ARG A 132 4.57 4.68 -9.59
N THR A 133 3.59 5.35 -10.19
CA THR A 133 2.57 6.11 -9.46
C THR A 133 1.18 5.80 -9.98
N TYR A 134 0.33 5.36 -9.09
CA TYR A 134 -1.07 5.02 -9.31
C TYR A 134 -1.92 5.81 -8.30
N VAL A 135 -2.16 7.08 -8.63
CA VAL A 135 -2.95 7.98 -7.78
C VAL A 135 -3.98 8.67 -8.65
N ASP A 136 -5.22 8.26 -8.50
CA ASP A 136 -6.37 8.82 -9.19
C ASP A 136 -7.49 9.06 -8.17
N GLN A 137 -8.59 9.68 -8.61
CA GLN A 137 -9.76 9.84 -7.76
C GLN A 137 -10.30 8.46 -7.34
N PRO A 138 -10.49 8.20 -6.04
CA PRO A 138 -10.98 6.92 -5.56
C PRO A 138 -12.38 6.60 -6.10
N ALA A 139 -12.48 5.58 -6.93
CA ALA A 139 -13.75 5.13 -7.52
C ALA A 139 -14.02 3.63 -7.29
N PHE A 140 -13.00 2.88 -6.86
CA PHE A 140 -13.14 1.45 -6.65
C PHE A 140 -13.79 1.15 -5.31
N ILE A 141 -14.85 0.34 -5.36
CA ILE A 141 -15.48 -0.26 -4.18
C ILE A 141 -15.36 -1.77 -4.33
N HIS A 142 -14.78 -2.43 -3.33
CA HIS A 142 -14.66 -3.89 -3.33
C HIS A 142 -16.03 -4.57 -3.28
N SER A 143 -16.10 -5.76 -3.85
CA SER A 143 -17.27 -6.63 -3.87
C SER A 143 -17.05 -7.90 -3.03
N GLU A 144 -18.07 -8.72 -2.91
CA GLU A 144 -17.99 -10.02 -2.25
C GLU A 144 -17.07 -11.02 -2.97
N THR A 145 -16.76 -10.76 -4.23
CA THR A 145 -15.89 -11.62 -5.05
C THR A 145 -14.40 -11.23 -4.95
N ASP A 146 -14.08 -10.11 -4.31
CA ASP A 146 -12.69 -9.72 -4.12
C ASP A 146 -12.01 -10.60 -3.07
N GLU A 147 -10.82 -11.07 -3.40
CA GLU A 147 -9.99 -11.83 -2.47
C GLU A 147 -9.68 -10.98 -1.25
N ARG A 148 -9.94 -11.53 -0.06
CA ARG A 148 -9.69 -10.85 1.20
C ARG A 148 -9.11 -11.81 2.22
N ARG A 149 -7.93 -11.51 2.72
CA ARG A 149 -7.33 -12.19 3.87
C ARG A 149 -7.70 -11.44 5.15
N LEU A 150 -8.59 -12.01 5.94
CA LEU A 150 -8.91 -11.46 7.26
C LEU A 150 -7.68 -11.54 8.17
N THR A 151 -7.38 -10.41 8.82
CA THR A 151 -6.35 -10.28 9.84
C THR A 151 -7.01 -9.84 11.15
N GLY A 152 -6.48 -10.29 12.29
CA GLY A 152 -7.07 -10.03 13.59
C GLY A 152 -7.87 -11.22 14.15
N PRO A 153 -8.70 -11.00 15.18
CA PRO A 153 -9.40 -12.07 15.85
C PRO A 153 -10.51 -12.66 14.98
N ALA A 154 -10.69 -13.99 15.03
CA ALA A 154 -11.64 -14.73 14.19
C ALA A 154 -13.12 -14.37 14.41
N TYR A 155 -13.44 -13.74 15.55
CA TYR A 155 -14.79 -13.35 15.92
C TYR A 155 -15.18 -11.92 15.50
N SER A 156 -14.29 -11.18 14.83
CA SER A 156 -14.55 -9.78 14.43
C SER A 156 -13.98 -9.46 13.07
N ALA A 157 -14.77 -8.77 12.25
CA ALA A 157 -14.32 -8.25 10.95
C ALA A 157 -14.99 -6.89 10.66
N PHE A 158 -14.26 -6.00 10.01
CA PHE A 158 -14.84 -4.73 9.53
C PHE A 158 -15.46 -4.92 8.15
N LEU A 159 -16.60 -4.26 7.94
CA LEU A 159 -17.24 -4.15 6.64
C LEU A 159 -17.10 -2.70 6.15
N LYS A 160 -16.47 -2.50 5.00
CA LYS A 160 -16.36 -1.21 4.34
C LYS A 160 -17.54 -1.04 3.39
N ILE A 161 -18.52 -0.21 3.75
CA ILE A 161 -19.78 -0.04 3.03
C ILE A 161 -19.78 1.12 2.03
N SER A 162 -18.76 1.97 2.06
CA SER A 162 -18.63 3.12 1.17
C SER A 162 -17.19 3.57 1.04
N GLU A 163 -16.89 4.21 -0.09
CA GLU A 163 -15.61 4.92 -0.31
C GLU A 163 -15.86 6.44 -0.28
N GLY A 164 -14.97 7.16 0.43
CA GLY A 164 -15.08 8.61 0.54
C GLY A 164 -16.31 9.10 1.30
N CYS A 165 -16.59 10.39 1.17
CA CYS A 165 -17.77 11.08 1.73
C CYS A 165 -18.03 12.37 0.94
N ASN A 166 -19.29 12.66 0.63
CA ASN A 166 -19.69 13.90 -0.05
C ASN A 166 -20.03 15.07 0.90
N ARG A 167 -19.88 14.89 2.22
CA ARG A 167 -20.07 15.94 3.22
C ARG A 167 -18.82 16.79 3.35
N ARG A 168 -18.99 18.11 3.57
CA ARG A 168 -17.89 19.08 3.70
C ARG A 168 -17.69 19.51 5.15
N CYS A 169 -17.46 18.56 6.05
CA CYS A 169 -17.20 18.88 7.46
C CYS A 169 -15.82 19.55 7.59
N ALA A 170 -15.75 20.66 8.33
CA ALA A 170 -14.54 21.48 8.43
C ALA A 170 -13.32 20.75 9.01
N PHE A 171 -13.55 19.76 9.87
CA PHE A 171 -12.50 18.96 10.54
C PHE A 171 -12.16 17.65 9.83
N CYS A 172 -12.90 17.29 8.78
CA CYS A 172 -12.79 15.95 8.18
C CYS A 172 -11.92 15.96 6.92
N ILE A 173 -10.94 15.06 6.90
CA ILE A 173 -10.01 14.91 5.79
C ILE A 173 -10.55 14.04 4.64
N ILE A 174 -11.55 13.20 4.92
CA ILE A 174 -12.04 12.18 3.96
C ILE A 174 -12.49 12.78 2.63
N THR A 175 -13.04 14.00 2.66
CA THR A 175 -13.48 14.72 1.44
C THR A 175 -12.34 15.28 0.60
N LYS A 176 -11.10 15.16 1.10
CA LYS A 176 -9.88 15.63 0.43
C LYS A 176 -8.96 14.48 -0.01
N LEU A 177 -9.47 13.25 0.11
CA LEU A 177 -8.77 12.03 -0.30
C LEU A 177 -9.22 11.59 -1.68
#